data_d5baf403c7d887f146135c5f97586f34
#
_entry.id   d5baf403c7d887f146135c5f97586f34
#
_cell.length_a   1.000
_cell.length_b   1.000
_cell.length_c   1.000
_cell.angle_alpha   90.00
_cell.angle_beta   90.00
_cell.angle_gamma   90.00
#
_symmetry.space_group_name_H-M   'P 1'
#
loop_
_entity.id
_entity.type
_entity.pdbx_description
1 polymer ?
#
loop_
_entity_poly.entity_id
_entity_poly.type
_entity_poly.pdbx_seq_one_letter_code
_entity_poly.pdbx_strand_id
1 'polypeptide(L)'
;MSPELKLVCLECGETMDQEHPPSSCRSCGGLLEYRLVPGKEKVRFNGSFTFWRYRQVMPRVSRVVSLGEGGTPLQRSRRLAEAMGFDNLFLKDESRNPTNSFKDRSAALIVSDAASRGYDTLVCATNGNHGASVSAYAARMDMSCNLIVPKAVDMGKLAQMMIYDAKIVESGESIEESIERARKLEGELGWYQATTELNPLSVEGLKTISYELVEQNGVPDWVILAMGSGATLHSLWKGFLEQEQLGFIDRKPRIIGVQAEGCAPIARAYAMGENKPVDVGEGETEASAIRVAKPIYGALALRALKDSGGYAVSVSDEEMISAGKEMAKLEGIFAEPASAAPVASLKTAHVRSLIDGGHNVVCLVTSSGLKADDILSSLTKHRKAPRLGSRLATKERILREIAQQPTYGYAIWKSMGSEMTLGAVYQHLNDLESRGLISSTVSGKRKVLEVTDRGRRVLEALDDLQVLL
;
A
#
# COMPACT_ATOMS: atom_id res chain seq x y z
N MET A 1 -8.43 -16.84 -33.61
CA MET A 1 -8.00 -15.49 -33.18
C MET A 1 -8.05 -15.46 -31.67
N SER A 2 -6.96 -15.02 -31.07
CA SER A 2 -6.86 -14.81 -29.61
C SER A 2 -7.89 -13.79 -29.15
N PRO A 3 -8.21 -13.71 -27.84
CA PRO A 3 -9.11 -12.69 -27.34
C PRO A 3 -8.56 -11.29 -27.65
N GLU A 4 -9.46 -10.38 -27.96
CA GLU A 4 -9.19 -8.97 -28.24
C GLU A 4 -9.60 -8.14 -27.02
N LEU A 5 -8.87 -7.06 -26.75
CA LEU A 5 -9.24 -6.07 -25.75
C LEU A 5 -9.61 -4.77 -26.46
N LYS A 6 -10.72 -4.16 -26.07
CA LYS A 6 -11.16 -2.84 -26.57
C LYS A 6 -11.19 -1.84 -25.44
N LEU A 7 -10.57 -0.70 -25.61
CA LEU A 7 -10.63 0.39 -24.63
C LEU A 7 -11.94 1.14 -24.81
N VAL A 8 -12.78 1.14 -23.79
CA VAL A 8 -14.12 1.73 -23.85
C VAL A 8 -14.36 2.67 -22.68
N CYS A 9 -15.17 3.69 -22.89
CA CYS A 9 -15.67 4.55 -21.82
C CYS A 9 -16.79 3.84 -21.06
N LEU A 10 -16.71 3.81 -19.73
CA LEU A 10 -17.72 3.18 -18.88
C LEU A 10 -19.01 3.99 -18.77
N GLU A 11 -18.96 5.29 -19.06
CA GLU A 11 -20.12 6.19 -18.99
C GLU A 11 -20.90 6.25 -20.31
N CYS A 12 -20.23 6.57 -21.43
CA CYS A 12 -20.90 6.77 -22.71
C CYS A 12 -20.74 5.61 -23.71
N GLY A 13 -19.91 4.60 -23.39
CA GLY A 13 -19.69 3.43 -24.24
C GLY A 13 -18.78 3.66 -25.46
N GLU A 14 -18.24 4.87 -25.64
CA GLU A 14 -17.37 5.20 -26.76
C GLU A 14 -16.07 4.38 -26.71
N THR A 15 -15.64 3.89 -27.89
CA THR A 15 -14.36 3.15 -28.01
C THR A 15 -13.23 4.13 -28.27
N MET A 16 -12.15 4.00 -27.47
CA MET A 16 -10.97 4.84 -27.56
C MET A 16 -9.86 4.16 -28.35
N ASP A 17 -8.97 4.99 -28.91
CA ASP A 17 -7.73 4.53 -29.48
C ASP A 17 -6.83 3.88 -28.42
N GLN A 18 -6.30 2.71 -28.73
CA GLN A 18 -5.40 1.95 -27.84
C GLN A 18 -3.91 2.26 -28.08
N GLU A 19 -3.58 2.85 -29.23
CA GLU A 19 -2.21 3.27 -29.51
C GLU A 19 -1.84 4.52 -28.70
N HIS A 20 -2.82 5.43 -28.53
CA HIS A 20 -2.66 6.67 -27.76
C HIS A 20 -3.83 6.83 -26.78
N PRO A 21 -3.94 5.95 -25.76
CA PRO A 21 -5.06 5.99 -24.85
C PRO A 21 -5.01 7.27 -24.00
N PRO A 22 -6.11 8.02 -23.96
CA PRO A 22 -6.21 9.13 -23.01
C PRO A 22 -6.41 8.62 -21.58
N SER A 23 -6.13 9.44 -20.57
CA SER A 23 -6.39 9.12 -19.16
C SER A 23 -7.89 9.15 -18.79
N SER A 24 -8.73 9.75 -19.66
CA SER A 24 -10.18 9.78 -19.52
C SER A 24 -10.85 9.89 -20.90
N CYS A 25 -12.14 9.60 -20.98
CA CYS A 25 -12.91 9.72 -22.22
C CYS A 25 -12.87 11.15 -22.75
N ARG A 26 -12.55 11.31 -24.02
CA ARG A 26 -12.47 12.65 -24.68
C ARG A 26 -13.85 13.30 -24.82
N SER A 27 -14.92 12.50 -24.92
CA SER A 27 -16.27 13.01 -25.16
C SER A 27 -17.02 13.38 -23.89
N CYS A 28 -16.84 12.63 -22.78
CA CYS A 28 -17.61 12.85 -21.55
C CYS A 28 -16.77 12.93 -20.27
N GLY A 29 -15.44 12.76 -20.36
CA GLY A 29 -14.55 12.76 -19.18
C GLY A 29 -14.62 11.49 -18.32
N GLY A 30 -15.45 10.50 -18.70
CA GLY A 30 -15.67 9.28 -17.94
C GLY A 30 -14.46 8.35 -17.88
N LEU A 31 -14.52 7.38 -16.95
CA LEU A 31 -13.47 6.37 -16.77
C LEU A 31 -13.37 5.45 -17.99
N LEU A 32 -12.15 5.03 -18.28
CA LEU A 32 -11.85 4.07 -19.35
C LEU A 32 -11.55 2.70 -18.79
N GLU A 33 -11.95 1.66 -19.52
CA GLU A 33 -11.69 0.27 -19.18
C GLU A 33 -11.41 -0.56 -20.43
N TYR A 34 -10.51 -1.53 -20.33
CA TYR A 34 -10.31 -2.54 -21.35
C TYR A 34 -11.40 -3.61 -21.23
N ARG A 35 -12.23 -3.77 -22.26
CA ARG A 35 -13.25 -4.81 -22.34
C ARG A 35 -12.72 -5.99 -23.15
N LEU A 36 -12.76 -7.17 -22.56
CA LEU A 36 -12.38 -8.41 -23.23
C LEU A 36 -13.48 -8.83 -24.20
N VAL A 37 -13.09 -9.11 -25.45
CA VAL A 37 -13.91 -9.71 -26.49
C VAL A 37 -13.35 -11.13 -26.74
N PRO A 38 -14.11 -12.19 -26.43
CA PRO A 38 -13.63 -13.55 -26.62
C PRO A 38 -13.31 -13.84 -28.09
N GLY A 39 -12.16 -14.48 -28.30
CA GLY A 39 -11.75 -14.98 -29.60
C GLY A 39 -12.27 -16.41 -29.83
N LYS A 40 -11.93 -16.97 -31.01
CA LYS A 40 -12.25 -18.37 -31.35
C LYS A 40 -11.27 -19.37 -30.71
N GLU A 41 -10.07 -18.93 -30.36
CA GLU A 41 -9.03 -19.75 -29.76
C GLU A 41 -9.22 -19.82 -28.25
N LYS A 42 -9.08 -21.02 -27.69
CA LYS A 42 -9.08 -21.19 -26.22
C LYS A 42 -7.83 -20.55 -25.63
N VAL A 43 -8.04 -19.67 -24.67
CA VAL A 43 -6.96 -19.12 -23.85
C VAL A 43 -6.34 -20.25 -23.01
N ARG A 44 -5.00 -20.28 -22.95
CA ARG A 44 -4.26 -21.23 -22.11
C ARG A 44 -3.13 -20.50 -21.41
N PHE A 45 -3.10 -20.59 -20.11
CA PHE A 45 -2.02 -20.01 -19.32
C PHE A 45 -0.87 -20.98 -19.18
N ASN A 46 0.30 -20.62 -19.71
CA ASN A 46 1.50 -21.44 -19.74
C ASN A 46 2.67 -20.68 -19.09
N GLY A 47 3.73 -21.41 -18.72
CA GLY A 47 4.94 -20.85 -18.13
C GLY A 47 4.89 -20.77 -16.60
N SER A 48 5.82 -20.02 -16.02
CA SER A 48 5.95 -19.86 -14.57
C SER A 48 4.70 -19.23 -13.98
N PHE A 49 4.36 -19.59 -12.73
CA PHE A 49 3.24 -19.02 -12.00
C PHE A 49 3.60 -17.64 -11.47
N THR A 50 3.50 -16.64 -12.37
CA THR A 50 3.76 -15.22 -12.10
C THR A 50 2.71 -14.37 -12.77
N PHE A 51 2.73 -13.05 -12.53
CA PHE A 51 1.83 -12.08 -13.15
C PHE A 51 1.74 -12.23 -14.69
N TRP A 52 2.88 -12.31 -15.38
CA TRP A 52 2.95 -12.34 -16.85
C TRP A 52 2.44 -13.63 -17.49
N ARG A 53 2.12 -14.65 -16.68
CA ARG A 53 1.40 -15.86 -17.13
C ARG A 53 0.07 -15.50 -17.78
N TYR A 54 -0.59 -14.45 -17.32
CA TYR A 54 -1.91 -13.99 -17.76
C TYR A 54 -1.87 -12.97 -18.92
N ARG A 55 -0.72 -12.77 -19.55
CA ARG A 55 -0.55 -11.77 -20.63
C ARG A 55 -1.52 -11.91 -21.82
N GLN A 56 -2.12 -13.09 -22.03
CA GLN A 56 -3.08 -13.31 -23.11
C GLN A 56 -4.42 -12.59 -22.89
N VAL A 57 -4.73 -12.23 -21.67
CA VAL A 57 -5.95 -11.51 -21.27
C VAL A 57 -5.66 -10.08 -20.80
N MET A 58 -4.46 -9.58 -21.04
CA MET A 58 -4.03 -8.21 -20.73
C MET A 58 -3.69 -7.43 -22.00
N PRO A 59 -3.73 -6.09 -21.95
CA PRO A 59 -3.23 -5.26 -23.05
C PRO A 59 -1.80 -5.61 -23.43
N ARG A 60 -1.53 -5.55 -24.73
CA ARG A 60 -0.22 -5.94 -25.26
C ARG A 60 0.82 -4.89 -24.98
N VAL A 61 1.97 -5.31 -24.48
CA VAL A 61 3.16 -4.49 -24.29
C VAL A 61 4.33 -5.10 -25.06
N SER A 62 5.14 -4.29 -25.70
CA SER A 62 6.32 -4.75 -26.47
C SER A 62 7.58 -4.83 -25.59
N ARG A 63 7.63 -4.05 -24.50
CA ARG A 63 8.73 -4.03 -23.54
C ARG A 63 8.19 -4.41 -22.16
N VAL A 64 8.54 -5.60 -21.69
CA VAL A 64 8.10 -6.11 -20.41
C VAL A 64 9.12 -5.78 -19.33
N VAL A 65 8.66 -5.14 -18.25
CA VAL A 65 9.40 -5.02 -17.00
C VAL A 65 8.79 -5.97 -15.96
N SER A 66 9.64 -6.71 -15.26
CA SER A 66 9.22 -7.59 -14.17
C SER A 66 10.26 -7.61 -13.06
N LEU A 67 9.81 -7.69 -11.84
CA LEU A 67 10.59 -7.93 -10.63
C LEU A 67 10.20 -9.28 -9.98
N GLY A 68 9.39 -10.10 -10.68
CA GLY A 68 8.88 -11.38 -10.19
C GLY A 68 7.55 -11.27 -9.46
N GLU A 69 6.76 -10.25 -9.77
CA GLU A 69 5.42 -10.00 -9.20
C GLU A 69 4.42 -11.10 -9.58
N GLY A 70 3.36 -11.21 -8.78
CA GLY A 70 2.33 -12.23 -8.93
C GLY A 70 2.77 -13.63 -8.49
N GLY A 71 1.94 -14.63 -8.74
CA GLY A 71 2.16 -15.97 -8.25
C GLY A 71 2.21 -16.05 -6.72
N THR A 72 1.52 -15.14 -6.06
CA THR A 72 1.55 -14.99 -4.62
C THR A 72 0.88 -16.16 -3.89
N PRO A 73 1.32 -16.50 -2.67
CA PRO A 73 0.75 -17.62 -1.93
C PRO A 73 -0.74 -17.46 -1.64
N LEU A 74 -1.50 -18.54 -1.81
CA LEU A 74 -2.83 -18.72 -1.23
C LEU A 74 -2.67 -19.73 -0.08
N GLN A 75 -2.62 -19.22 1.15
CA GLN A 75 -2.34 -20.03 2.32
C GLN A 75 -3.63 -20.45 3.01
N ARG A 76 -3.80 -21.76 3.26
CA ARG A 76 -4.87 -22.22 4.14
C ARG A 76 -4.54 -21.83 5.57
N SER A 77 -5.36 -20.97 6.13
CA SER A 77 -5.26 -20.57 7.52
C SER A 77 -5.85 -21.67 8.42
N ARG A 78 -5.08 -22.19 9.36
CA ARG A 78 -5.55 -23.25 10.26
C ARG A 78 -5.94 -22.70 11.62
N ARG A 79 -5.00 -22.04 12.29
CA ARG A 79 -5.18 -21.56 13.66
C ARG A 79 -6.15 -20.37 13.73
N LEU A 80 -6.08 -19.47 12.75
CA LEU A 80 -7.00 -18.34 12.66
C LEU A 80 -8.41 -18.83 12.28
N ALA A 81 -8.53 -19.80 11.35
CA ALA A 81 -9.80 -20.41 10.97
C ALA A 81 -10.48 -21.08 12.18
N GLU A 82 -9.73 -21.90 12.94
CA GLU A 82 -10.24 -22.53 14.16
C GLU A 82 -10.71 -21.50 15.19
N ALA A 83 -9.90 -20.44 15.44
CA ALA A 83 -10.26 -19.37 16.36
C ALA A 83 -11.52 -18.59 15.94
N MET A 84 -11.82 -18.56 14.64
CA MET A 84 -12.97 -17.86 14.07
C MET A 84 -14.15 -18.77 13.71
N GLY A 85 -14.01 -20.08 13.86
CA GLY A 85 -15.07 -21.05 13.57
C GLY A 85 -15.34 -21.27 12.07
N PHE A 86 -14.29 -21.25 11.25
CA PHE A 86 -14.33 -21.56 9.81
C PHE A 86 -13.56 -22.84 9.50
N ASP A 87 -14.08 -23.67 8.60
CA ASP A 87 -13.42 -24.89 8.15
C ASP A 87 -12.40 -24.59 7.03
N ASN A 88 -12.71 -23.65 6.15
CA ASN A 88 -11.97 -23.36 4.93
C ASN A 88 -11.71 -21.86 4.77
N LEU A 89 -10.83 -21.30 5.61
CA LEU A 89 -10.34 -19.93 5.51
C LEU A 89 -8.98 -19.91 4.83
N PHE A 90 -8.81 -19.06 3.83
CA PHE A 90 -7.58 -18.86 3.08
C PHE A 90 -7.16 -17.39 3.12
N LEU A 91 -5.85 -17.16 3.15
CA LEU A 91 -5.25 -15.84 3.06
C LEU A 91 -4.48 -15.75 1.73
N LYS A 92 -4.93 -14.88 0.83
CA LYS A 92 -4.18 -14.54 -0.39
C LYS A 92 -3.16 -13.48 -0.04
N ASP A 93 -1.91 -13.89 0.12
CA ASP A 93 -0.83 -13.05 0.67
C ASP A 93 -0.11 -12.25 -0.43
N GLU A 94 -0.70 -11.14 -0.83
CA GLU A 94 -0.13 -10.18 -1.78
C GLU A 94 1.05 -9.37 -1.21
N SER A 95 1.32 -9.44 0.10
CA SER A 95 2.49 -8.83 0.70
C SER A 95 3.81 -9.47 0.26
N ARG A 96 3.73 -10.61 -0.45
CA ARG A 96 4.89 -11.33 -0.99
C ARG A 96 5.35 -10.82 -2.36
N ASN A 97 4.67 -9.84 -2.92
CA ASN A 97 5.15 -9.13 -4.10
C ASN A 97 6.46 -8.35 -3.83
N PRO A 98 7.25 -8.01 -4.86
CA PRO A 98 8.58 -7.40 -4.74
C PRO A 98 8.67 -6.15 -3.85
N THR A 99 7.68 -5.25 -3.91
CA THR A 99 7.62 -4.07 -3.03
C THR A 99 6.71 -4.27 -1.81
N ASN A 100 6.41 -5.53 -1.47
CA ASN A 100 5.54 -5.92 -0.38
C ASN A 100 4.08 -5.42 -0.49
N SER A 101 3.56 -5.30 -1.73
CA SER A 101 2.20 -4.85 -2.01
C SER A 101 1.65 -5.40 -3.32
N PHE A 102 0.34 -5.68 -3.35
CA PHE A 102 -0.41 -6.06 -4.55
C PHE A 102 -0.32 -5.03 -5.70
N LYS A 103 0.07 -3.79 -5.39
CA LYS A 103 0.22 -2.69 -6.36
C LYS A 103 1.31 -2.95 -7.40
N ASP A 104 2.21 -3.88 -7.13
CA ASP A 104 3.23 -4.33 -8.09
C ASP A 104 2.62 -4.86 -9.38
N ARG A 105 1.45 -5.50 -9.32
CA ARG A 105 0.74 -5.99 -10.51
C ARG A 105 0.33 -4.85 -11.45
N SER A 106 -0.22 -3.76 -10.90
CA SER A 106 -0.56 -2.57 -11.68
C SER A 106 0.71 -1.88 -12.19
N ALA A 107 1.71 -1.70 -11.32
CA ALA A 107 2.94 -1.00 -11.67
C ALA A 107 3.71 -1.71 -12.79
N ALA A 108 3.81 -3.04 -12.75
CA ALA A 108 4.46 -3.83 -13.79
C ALA A 108 3.84 -3.59 -15.17
N LEU A 109 2.51 -3.59 -15.27
CA LEU A 109 1.82 -3.39 -16.54
C LEU A 109 1.90 -1.92 -17.01
N ILE A 110 1.69 -0.96 -16.11
CA ILE A 110 1.74 0.49 -16.40
C ILE A 110 3.13 0.89 -16.88
N VAL A 111 4.19 0.50 -16.19
CA VAL A 111 5.57 0.85 -16.58
C VAL A 111 5.99 0.13 -17.85
N SER A 112 5.55 -1.12 -18.04
CA SER A 112 5.79 -1.85 -19.30
C SER A 112 5.11 -1.15 -20.50
N ASP A 113 3.89 -0.64 -20.32
CA ASP A 113 3.19 0.10 -21.37
C ASP A 113 3.87 1.45 -21.65
N ALA A 114 4.23 2.20 -20.61
CA ALA A 114 4.99 3.45 -20.76
C ALA A 114 6.29 3.24 -21.56
N ALA A 115 7.08 2.23 -21.18
CA ALA A 115 8.31 1.88 -21.87
C ALA A 115 8.06 1.39 -23.30
N SER A 116 6.97 0.66 -23.55
CA SER A 116 6.58 0.20 -24.89
C SER A 116 6.21 1.35 -25.82
N ARG A 117 5.70 2.43 -25.26
CA ARG A 117 5.33 3.68 -25.99
C ARG A 117 6.47 4.68 -26.11
N GLY A 118 7.66 4.37 -25.53
CA GLY A 118 8.83 5.24 -25.62
C GLY A 118 8.84 6.41 -24.64
N TYR A 119 8.00 6.39 -23.59
CA TYR A 119 8.09 7.37 -22.52
C TYR A 119 9.33 7.09 -21.64
N ASP A 120 9.95 8.15 -21.17
CA ASP A 120 11.08 8.15 -20.23
C ASP A 120 10.72 8.75 -18.86
N THR A 121 9.53 9.38 -18.76
CA THR A 121 9.09 10.10 -17.57
C THR A 121 7.65 9.76 -17.20
N LEU A 122 7.46 9.42 -15.93
CA LEU A 122 6.16 9.09 -15.34
C LEU A 122 5.72 10.18 -14.36
N VAL A 123 4.40 10.39 -14.27
CA VAL A 123 3.75 11.11 -13.17
C VAL A 123 2.73 10.21 -12.49
N CYS A 124 2.73 10.19 -11.14
CA CYS A 124 1.84 9.34 -10.37
C CYS A 124 1.41 10.05 -9.09
N ALA A 125 0.10 10.27 -8.91
CA ALA A 125 -0.44 10.61 -7.60
C ALA A 125 -0.61 9.36 -6.74
N THR A 126 -0.21 9.45 -5.47
CA THR A 126 -0.23 8.29 -4.59
C THR A 126 -0.24 8.67 -3.11
N ASN A 127 -0.91 7.88 -2.29
CA ASN A 127 -0.84 7.91 -0.83
C ASN A 127 0.07 6.81 -0.25
N GLY A 128 0.91 6.15 -1.09
CA GLY A 128 1.92 5.23 -0.57
C GLY A 128 2.22 4.01 -1.43
N ASN A 129 1.49 2.91 -1.23
CA ASN A 129 1.84 1.59 -1.80
C ASN A 129 2.03 1.59 -3.33
N HIS A 130 1.18 2.30 -4.07
CA HIS A 130 1.30 2.35 -5.53
C HIS A 130 2.53 3.15 -5.98
N GLY A 131 2.81 4.27 -5.32
CA GLY A 131 4.02 5.07 -5.62
C GLY A 131 5.30 4.28 -5.39
N ALA A 132 5.39 3.54 -4.28
CA ALA A 132 6.53 2.66 -4.00
C ALA A 132 6.70 1.60 -5.10
N SER A 133 5.59 0.99 -5.57
CA SER A 133 5.63 0.03 -6.67
C SER A 133 6.07 0.70 -7.98
N VAL A 134 5.42 1.79 -8.41
CA VAL A 134 5.77 2.48 -9.67
C VAL A 134 7.24 2.91 -9.66
N SER A 135 7.76 3.43 -8.53
CA SER A 135 9.16 3.83 -8.41
C SER A 135 10.14 2.67 -8.63
N ALA A 136 9.83 1.49 -8.05
CA ALA A 136 10.67 0.31 -8.21
C ALA A 136 10.77 -0.16 -9.66
N TYR A 137 9.62 -0.22 -10.35
CA TYR A 137 9.56 -0.64 -11.76
C TYR A 137 10.12 0.43 -12.69
N ALA A 138 9.92 1.72 -12.41
CA ALA A 138 10.53 2.82 -13.14
C ALA A 138 12.06 2.80 -13.06
N ALA A 139 12.60 2.63 -11.85
CA ALA A 139 14.04 2.47 -11.63
C ALA A 139 14.63 1.29 -12.42
N ARG A 140 13.90 0.17 -12.50
CA ARG A 140 14.31 -1.02 -13.29
C ARG A 140 14.42 -0.72 -14.78
N MET A 141 13.68 0.28 -15.28
CA MET A 141 13.63 0.70 -16.70
C MET A 141 14.41 1.97 -16.98
N ASP A 142 15.13 2.51 -16.00
CA ASP A 142 15.86 3.80 -16.10
C ASP A 142 14.94 4.96 -16.49
N MET A 143 13.72 4.99 -15.92
CA MET A 143 12.69 6.00 -16.17
C MET A 143 12.61 6.99 -15.01
N SER A 144 12.45 8.27 -15.30
CA SER A 144 12.19 9.30 -14.29
C SER A 144 10.79 9.12 -13.69
N CYS A 145 10.69 9.00 -12.37
CA CYS A 145 9.44 8.83 -11.66
C CYS A 145 9.14 10.07 -10.80
N ASN A 146 8.06 10.78 -11.12
CA ASN A 146 7.61 11.97 -10.39
C ASN A 146 6.34 11.60 -9.61
N LEU A 147 6.44 11.58 -8.28
CA LEU A 147 5.35 11.22 -7.39
C LEU A 147 4.75 12.47 -6.78
N ILE A 148 3.42 12.59 -6.90
CA ILE A 148 2.64 13.65 -6.26
C ILE A 148 1.96 13.00 -5.06
N VAL A 149 2.30 13.47 -3.87
CA VAL A 149 1.81 12.88 -2.61
C VAL A 149 1.10 13.92 -1.76
N PRO A 150 0.07 13.55 -0.99
CA PRO A 150 -0.48 14.44 0.03
C PRO A 150 0.53 14.61 1.18
N LYS A 151 0.38 15.65 1.99
CA LYS A 151 1.30 15.95 3.11
C LYS A 151 1.46 14.80 4.11
N ALA A 152 0.41 14.01 4.34
CA ALA A 152 0.43 12.90 5.29
C ALA A 152 0.63 11.55 4.58
N VAL A 153 1.88 11.12 4.43
CA VAL A 153 2.25 9.80 3.91
C VAL A 153 3.11 9.07 4.93
N ASP A 154 2.87 7.77 5.10
CA ASP A 154 3.65 6.91 6.00
C ASP A 154 5.14 6.93 5.63
N MET A 155 6.01 7.15 6.61
CA MET A 155 7.46 7.24 6.43
C MET A 155 8.07 6.00 5.78
N GLY A 156 7.56 4.81 6.12
CA GLY A 156 8.04 3.56 5.52
C GLY A 156 7.77 3.48 4.02
N LYS A 157 6.62 3.99 3.56
CA LYS A 157 6.25 4.08 2.15
C LYS A 157 7.10 5.16 1.45
N LEU A 158 7.28 6.32 2.10
CA LEU A 158 8.09 7.42 1.59
C LEU A 158 9.55 7.00 1.42
N ALA A 159 10.14 6.36 2.43
CA ALA A 159 11.51 5.84 2.37
C ALA A 159 11.70 4.85 1.21
N GLN A 160 10.69 4.01 0.94
CA GLN A 160 10.74 3.07 -0.18
C GLN A 160 10.68 3.79 -1.54
N MET A 161 9.90 4.88 -1.67
CA MET A 161 9.90 5.71 -2.89
C MET A 161 11.26 6.39 -3.11
N MET A 162 11.83 6.96 -2.04
CA MET A 162 13.11 7.67 -2.09
C MET A 162 14.29 6.77 -2.44
N ILE A 163 14.32 5.51 -1.96
CA ILE A 163 15.43 4.59 -2.24
C ILE A 163 15.50 4.20 -3.72
N TYR A 164 14.39 4.29 -4.45
CA TYR A 164 14.32 4.08 -5.89
C TYR A 164 14.53 5.38 -6.70
N ASP A 165 15.02 6.45 -6.07
CA ASP A 165 15.34 7.75 -6.68
C ASP A 165 14.12 8.45 -7.31
N ALA A 166 12.90 8.20 -6.79
CA ALA A 166 11.71 8.91 -7.24
C ALA A 166 11.74 10.37 -6.76
N LYS A 167 11.33 11.28 -7.63
CA LYS A 167 11.14 12.70 -7.30
C LYS A 167 9.79 12.87 -6.64
N ILE A 168 9.79 13.29 -5.37
CA ILE A 168 8.58 13.43 -4.55
C ILE A 168 8.20 14.90 -4.47
N VAL A 169 6.95 15.20 -4.80
CA VAL A 169 6.35 16.53 -4.72
C VAL A 169 5.13 16.43 -3.81
N GLU A 170 5.20 17.06 -2.64
CA GLU A 170 4.04 17.20 -1.78
C GLU A 170 3.05 18.19 -2.40
N SER A 171 1.79 17.79 -2.53
CA SER A 171 0.75 18.61 -3.13
C SER A 171 -0.63 18.26 -2.58
N GLY A 172 -1.19 19.19 -1.82
CA GLY A 172 -2.51 19.08 -1.21
C GLY A 172 -2.54 18.34 0.11
N GLU A 173 -3.69 18.39 0.76
CA GLU A 173 -3.96 17.70 2.02
C GLU A 173 -4.55 16.29 1.78
N SER A 174 -5.11 16.08 0.58
CA SER A 174 -5.81 14.84 0.20
C SER A 174 -5.21 14.19 -1.04
N ILE A 175 -5.51 12.90 -1.23
CA ILE A 175 -5.12 12.18 -2.45
C ILE A 175 -5.84 12.72 -3.69
N GLU A 176 -7.05 13.22 -3.53
CA GLU A 176 -7.85 13.80 -4.61
C GLU A 176 -7.16 15.05 -5.20
N GLU A 177 -6.60 15.91 -4.35
CA GLU A 177 -5.84 17.09 -4.78
C GLU A 177 -4.54 16.69 -5.48
N SER A 178 -3.87 15.66 -4.97
CA SER A 178 -2.67 15.09 -5.61
C SER A 178 -2.99 14.52 -7.00
N ILE A 179 -4.14 13.85 -7.16
CA ILE A 179 -4.61 13.29 -8.45
C ILE A 179 -4.85 14.43 -9.46
N GLU A 180 -5.51 15.51 -9.04
CA GLU A 180 -5.77 16.65 -9.93
C GLU A 180 -4.46 17.33 -10.35
N ARG A 181 -3.49 17.45 -9.44
CA ARG A 181 -2.15 17.96 -9.77
C ARG A 181 -1.42 17.06 -10.77
N ALA A 182 -1.48 15.74 -10.59
CA ALA A 182 -0.87 14.78 -11.52
C ALA A 182 -1.51 14.86 -12.93
N ARG A 183 -2.85 15.01 -13.00
CA ARG A 183 -3.57 15.20 -14.26
C ARG A 183 -3.10 16.48 -14.99
N LYS A 184 -2.92 17.57 -14.25
CA LYS A 184 -2.44 18.84 -14.82
C LYS A 184 -1.02 18.69 -15.38
N LEU A 185 -0.12 18.03 -14.64
CA LEU A 185 1.26 17.81 -15.10
C LEU A 185 1.33 16.88 -16.31
N GLU A 186 0.48 15.87 -16.42
CA GLU A 186 0.31 15.04 -17.61
C GLU A 186 0.01 15.93 -18.83
N GLY A 187 -0.99 16.81 -18.72
CA GLY A 187 -1.40 17.69 -19.82
C GLY A 187 -0.37 18.76 -20.19
N GLU A 188 0.34 19.33 -19.22
CA GLU A 188 1.34 20.39 -19.41
C GLU A 188 2.68 19.86 -19.95
N LEU A 189 3.12 18.69 -19.48
CA LEU A 189 4.48 18.19 -19.71
C LEU A 189 4.53 16.95 -20.61
N GLY A 190 3.37 16.37 -20.94
CA GLY A 190 3.29 15.17 -21.75
C GLY A 190 3.88 13.93 -21.06
N TRP A 191 3.98 13.92 -19.72
CA TRP A 191 4.46 12.77 -18.96
C TRP A 191 3.44 11.63 -18.96
N TYR A 192 3.92 10.40 -18.89
CA TYR A 192 3.02 9.24 -18.85
C TYR A 192 2.28 9.16 -17.51
N GLN A 193 0.95 9.09 -17.57
CA GLN A 193 0.09 9.00 -16.40
C GLN A 193 0.14 7.60 -15.77
N ALA A 194 0.68 7.50 -14.55
CA ALA A 194 0.80 6.24 -13.82
C ALA A 194 -0.10 6.15 -12.57
N THR A 195 -0.96 7.15 -12.34
CA THR A 195 -1.92 7.14 -11.22
C THR A 195 -2.95 6.03 -11.37
N THR A 196 -3.17 5.24 -10.32
CA THR A 196 -4.10 4.09 -10.32
C THR A 196 -5.49 4.45 -10.85
N GLU A 197 -6.03 5.57 -10.43
CA GLU A 197 -7.40 6.01 -10.74
C GLU A 197 -7.54 6.56 -12.15
N LEU A 198 -6.45 6.96 -12.80
CA LEU A 198 -6.42 7.59 -14.11
C LEU A 198 -5.91 6.68 -15.22
N ASN A 199 -5.35 5.53 -14.87
CA ASN A 199 -4.79 4.60 -15.84
C ASN A 199 -5.56 3.28 -15.85
N PRO A 200 -6.28 2.93 -16.93
CA PRO A 200 -7.10 1.72 -17.01
C PRO A 200 -6.27 0.41 -16.88
N LEU A 201 -4.96 0.47 -17.14
CA LEU A 201 -4.07 -0.68 -16.93
C LEU A 201 -3.96 -1.09 -15.45
N SER A 202 -4.30 -0.19 -14.51
CA SER A 202 -4.38 -0.55 -13.10
C SER A 202 -5.39 -1.66 -12.85
N VAL A 203 -6.56 -1.57 -13.44
CA VAL A 203 -7.63 -2.58 -13.36
C VAL A 203 -7.16 -3.90 -13.99
N GLU A 204 -6.52 -3.81 -15.15
CA GLU A 204 -6.00 -4.98 -15.89
C GLU A 204 -4.91 -5.72 -15.11
N GLY A 205 -4.03 -4.99 -14.43
CA GLY A 205 -3.03 -5.59 -13.57
C GLY A 205 -3.66 -6.30 -12.36
N LEU A 206 -4.56 -5.62 -11.65
CA LEU A 206 -5.18 -6.14 -10.43
C LEU A 206 -6.15 -7.30 -10.67
N LYS A 207 -6.84 -7.36 -11.82
CA LYS A 207 -7.77 -8.46 -12.13
C LYS A 207 -7.08 -9.83 -12.13
N THR A 208 -5.75 -9.87 -12.35
CA THR A 208 -4.98 -11.13 -12.36
C THR A 208 -5.01 -11.87 -11.02
N ILE A 209 -5.31 -11.19 -9.92
CA ILE A 209 -5.51 -11.82 -8.61
C ILE A 209 -6.66 -12.84 -8.68
N SER A 210 -7.77 -12.52 -9.35
CA SER A 210 -8.89 -13.46 -9.51
C SER A 210 -8.53 -14.68 -10.36
N TYR A 211 -7.69 -14.50 -11.38
CA TYR A 211 -7.18 -15.61 -12.19
C TYR A 211 -6.29 -16.56 -11.36
N GLU A 212 -5.41 -16.00 -10.55
CA GLU A 212 -4.57 -16.80 -9.64
C GLU A 212 -5.40 -17.54 -8.60
N LEU A 213 -6.42 -16.91 -8.01
CA LEU A 213 -7.30 -17.54 -7.04
C LEU A 213 -7.96 -18.79 -7.61
N VAL A 214 -8.51 -18.67 -8.82
CA VAL A 214 -9.18 -19.79 -9.50
C VAL A 214 -8.19 -20.90 -9.86
N GLU A 215 -7.00 -20.56 -10.33
CA GLU A 215 -5.99 -21.54 -10.69
C GLU A 215 -5.41 -22.25 -9.46
N GLN A 216 -5.32 -21.58 -8.31
CA GLN A 216 -4.77 -22.14 -7.07
C GLN A 216 -5.75 -23.05 -6.30
N ASN A 217 -7.04 -22.71 -6.28
CA ASN A 217 -8.00 -23.42 -5.40
C ASN A 217 -9.44 -23.48 -5.96
N GLY A 218 -9.62 -23.20 -7.25
CA GLY A 218 -10.98 -23.08 -7.84
C GLY A 218 -11.70 -21.81 -7.38
N VAL A 219 -12.97 -21.71 -7.69
CA VAL A 219 -13.81 -20.55 -7.32
C VAL A 219 -14.16 -20.60 -5.84
N PRO A 220 -13.75 -19.63 -5.01
CA PRO A 220 -14.19 -19.56 -3.63
C PRO A 220 -15.69 -19.23 -3.53
N ASP A 221 -16.30 -19.44 -2.37
CA ASP A 221 -17.67 -18.99 -2.12
C ASP A 221 -17.68 -17.49 -1.79
N TRP A 222 -16.66 -17.05 -1.05
CA TRP A 222 -16.52 -15.66 -0.66
C TRP A 222 -15.09 -15.14 -0.89
N VAL A 223 -14.99 -13.93 -1.41
CA VAL A 223 -13.74 -13.14 -1.44
C VAL A 223 -13.96 -11.87 -0.62
N ILE A 224 -13.10 -11.65 0.36
CA ILE A 224 -13.19 -10.50 1.26
C ILE A 224 -11.95 -9.63 1.06
N LEU A 225 -12.14 -8.34 0.82
CA LEU A 225 -11.05 -7.41 0.58
C LEU A 225 -11.34 -6.00 1.11
N ALA A 226 -10.27 -5.29 1.44
CA ALA A 226 -10.35 -3.89 1.82
C ALA A 226 -10.65 -2.99 0.60
N MET A 227 -11.41 -1.92 0.82
CA MET A 227 -11.76 -0.93 -0.20
C MET A 227 -11.27 0.47 0.20
N GLY A 228 -10.42 1.08 -0.62
CA GLY A 228 -10.20 2.52 -0.65
C GLY A 228 -11.04 3.14 -1.77
N SER A 229 -10.42 3.39 -2.94
CA SER A 229 -11.09 3.95 -4.13
C SER A 229 -12.14 3.03 -4.78
N GLY A 230 -12.22 1.75 -4.41
CA GLY A 230 -13.08 0.74 -5.02
C GLY A 230 -12.46 0.00 -6.21
N ALA A 231 -11.32 0.47 -6.73
CA ALA A 231 -10.68 -0.07 -7.93
C ALA A 231 -10.32 -1.56 -7.80
N THR A 232 -9.78 -1.99 -6.65
CA THR A 232 -9.38 -3.40 -6.45
C THR A 232 -10.58 -4.34 -6.49
N LEU A 233 -11.67 -3.97 -5.83
CA LEU A 233 -12.91 -4.76 -5.83
C LEU A 233 -13.47 -4.89 -7.24
N HIS A 234 -13.58 -3.78 -7.96
CA HIS A 234 -14.00 -3.76 -9.35
C HIS A 234 -13.09 -4.64 -10.23
N SER A 235 -11.78 -4.55 -10.05
CA SER A 235 -10.80 -5.35 -10.82
C SER A 235 -10.97 -6.85 -10.61
N LEU A 236 -11.14 -7.28 -9.35
CA LEU A 236 -11.35 -8.69 -9.03
C LEU A 236 -12.66 -9.19 -9.66
N TRP A 237 -13.74 -8.44 -9.51
CA TRP A 237 -15.03 -8.78 -10.10
C TRP A 237 -14.96 -8.89 -11.62
N LYS A 238 -14.32 -7.91 -12.27
CA LYS A 238 -14.04 -7.95 -13.71
C LYS A 238 -13.29 -9.22 -14.11
N GLY A 239 -12.25 -9.60 -13.38
CA GLY A 239 -11.50 -10.81 -13.67
C GLY A 239 -12.33 -12.09 -13.52
N PHE A 240 -13.27 -12.17 -12.58
CA PHE A 240 -14.22 -13.31 -12.49
C PHE A 240 -15.22 -13.31 -13.64
N LEU A 241 -15.74 -12.15 -14.05
CA LEU A 241 -16.62 -12.03 -15.23
C LEU A 241 -15.90 -12.48 -16.51
N GLU A 242 -14.66 -12.07 -16.71
CA GLU A 242 -13.87 -12.49 -17.88
C GLU A 242 -13.60 -14.00 -17.87
N GLN A 243 -13.32 -14.59 -16.72
CA GLN A 243 -13.10 -16.04 -16.60
C GLN A 243 -14.37 -16.84 -16.90
N GLU A 244 -15.55 -16.38 -16.46
CA GLU A 244 -16.83 -16.97 -16.85
C GLU A 244 -17.06 -16.85 -18.36
N GLN A 245 -16.81 -15.67 -18.95
CA GLN A 245 -16.94 -15.42 -20.38
C GLN A 245 -16.00 -16.28 -21.24
N LEU A 246 -14.81 -16.61 -20.70
CA LEU A 246 -13.82 -17.49 -21.35
C LEU A 246 -14.08 -18.97 -21.08
N GLY A 247 -15.07 -19.31 -20.25
CA GLY A 247 -15.42 -20.69 -19.91
C GLY A 247 -14.42 -21.38 -18.96
N PHE A 248 -13.66 -20.63 -18.17
CA PHE A 248 -12.80 -21.17 -17.12
C PHE A 248 -13.57 -21.53 -15.85
N ILE A 249 -14.66 -20.83 -15.58
CA ILE A 249 -15.52 -21.03 -14.41
C ILE A 249 -16.99 -21.01 -14.83
N ASP A 250 -17.83 -21.69 -14.08
CA ASP A 250 -19.30 -21.76 -14.25
C ASP A 250 -20.08 -20.99 -13.17
N ARG A 251 -19.38 -20.54 -12.14
CA ARG A 251 -19.92 -19.70 -11.06
C ARG A 251 -18.91 -18.64 -10.65
N LYS A 252 -19.38 -17.60 -9.97
CA LYS A 252 -18.55 -16.52 -9.43
C LYS A 252 -18.70 -16.45 -7.90
N PRO A 253 -17.67 -15.94 -7.18
CA PRO A 253 -17.78 -15.74 -5.75
C PRO A 253 -18.71 -14.58 -5.40
N ARG A 254 -19.23 -14.59 -4.19
CA ARG A 254 -19.75 -13.39 -3.53
C ARG A 254 -18.56 -12.56 -2.99
N ILE A 255 -18.71 -11.24 -3.02
CA ILE A 255 -17.63 -10.34 -2.59
C ILE A 255 -18.05 -9.53 -1.38
N ILE A 256 -17.21 -9.48 -0.35
CA ILE A 256 -17.35 -8.54 0.76
C ILE A 256 -16.28 -7.48 0.65
N GLY A 257 -16.71 -6.24 0.49
CA GLY A 257 -15.84 -5.06 0.53
C GLY A 257 -15.82 -4.46 1.93
N VAL A 258 -14.63 -4.21 2.47
CA VAL A 258 -14.44 -3.72 3.83
C VAL A 258 -13.80 -2.34 3.81
N GLN A 259 -14.40 -1.37 4.51
CA GLN A 259 -13.83 -0.03 4.72
C GLN A 259 -13.54 0.24 6.20
N ALA A 260 -12.72 1.24 6.48
CA ALA A 260 -12.55 1.75 7.83
C ALA A 260 -13.81 2.55 8.24
N GLU A 261 -14.31 2.38 9.46
CA GLU A 261 -15.51 3.05 9.95
C GLU A 261 -15.41 4.59 9.85
N GLY A 262 -14.24 5.15 10.13
CA GLY A 262 -13.98 6.58 10.03
C GLY A 262 -13.90 7.11 8.58
N CYS A 263 -13.81 6.22 7.56
CA CYS A 263 -13.77 6.59 6.14
C CYS A 263 -14.49 5.52 5.29
N ALA A 264 -15.83 5.49 5.31
CA ALA A 264 -16.63 4.42 4.73
C ALA A 264 -17.69 4.90 3.71
N PRO A 265 -17.33 5.69 2.67
CA PRO A 265 -18.30 6.25 1.72
C PRO A 265 -19.04 5.18 0.90
N ILE A 266 -18.39 4.06 0.56
CA ILE A 266 -18.99 2.97 -0.21
C ILE A 266 -19.86 2.08 0.69
N ALA A 267 -19.39 1.74 1.89
CA ALA A 267 -20.14 0.87 2.81
C ALA A 267 -21.40 1.57 3.31
N ARG A 268 -21.34 2.87 3.61
CA ARG A 268 -22.52 3.66 3.98
C ARG A 268 -23.52 3.77 2.82
N ALA A 269 -23.04 4.04 1.61
CA ALA A 269 -23.89 4.05 0.41
C ALA A 269 -24.59 2.70 0.18
N TYR A 270 -23.87 1.59 0.33
CA TYR A 270 -24.42 0.26 0.21
C TYR A 270 -25.55 0.01 1.24
N ALA A 271 -25.32 0.37 2.51
CA ALA A 271 -26.32 0.22 3.57
C ALA A 271 -27.58 1.07 3.33
N MET A 272 -27.45 2.23 2.67
CA MET A 272 -28.56 3.11 2.28
C MET A 272 -29.23 2.68 0.96
N GLY A 273 -28.75 1.65 0.28
CA GLY A 273 -29.25 1.21 -1.03
C GLY A 273 -28.85 2.08 -2.21
N GLU A 274 -27.94 3.05 -1.99
CA GLU A 274 -27.48 3.99 -3.00
C GLU A 274 -26.61 3.33 -4.10
N ASN A 275 -26.51 4.01 -5.25
CA ASN A 275 -25.70 3.57 -6.38
C ASN A 275 -24.40 4.37 -6.54
N LYS A 276 -24.20 5.39 -5.71
CA LYS A 276 -23.00 6.24 -5.69
C LYS A 276 -22.52 6.37 -4.25
N PRO A 277 -21.21 6.53 -4.04
CA PRO A 277 -20.67 6.80 -2.72
C PRO A 277 -21.31 8.02 -2.07
N VAL A 278 -21.49 7.98 -0.76
CA VAL A 278 -21.97 9.13 0.02
C VAL A 278 -20.81 9.99 0.49
N ASP A 279 -21.08 11.27 0.73
CA ASP A 279 -20.08 12.16 1.31
C ASP A 279 -19.86 11.80 2.79
N VAL A 280 -18.61 11.67 3.20
CA VAL A 280 -18.18 11.36 4.57
C VAL A 280 -17.26 12.44 5.15
N GLY A 281 -17.14 13.58 4.47
CA GLY A 281 -16.17 14.64 4.82
C GLY A 281 -14.74 14.20 4.49
N GLU A 282 -13.77 14.57 5.31
CA GLU A 282 -12.34 14.26 5.09
C GLU A 282 -12.01 12.80 5.38
N GLY A 283 -12.76 12.15 6.27
CA GLY A 283 -12.52 10.78 6.71
C GLY A 283 -11.23 10.61 7.52
N GLU A 284 -11.32 9.92 8.65
CA GLU A 284 -10.17 9.66 9.52
C GLU A 284 -10.02 8.16 9.78
N THR A 285 -8.80 7.63 9.63
CA THR A 285 -8.45 6.24 9.95
C THR A 285 -6.94 6.06 9.98
N GLU A 286 -6.45 5.19 10.87
CA GLU A 286 -5.08 4.69 10.91
C GLU A 286 -4.73 3.84 9.67
N ALA A 287 -5.74 3.31 8.98
CA ALA A 287 -5.56 2.54 7.75
C ALA A 287 -5.37 3.46 6.53
N SER A 288 -4.28 4.21 6.47
CA SER A 288 -3.98 5.23 5.44
C SER A 288 -4.17 4.74 4.00
N ALA A 289 -3.91 3.46 3.71
CA ALA A 289 -4.03 2.86 2.38
C ALA A 289 -5.49 2.76 1.87
N ILE A 290 -6.49 2.85 2.76
CA ILE A 290 -7.92 2.86 2.43
C ILE A 290 -8.64 4.15 2.84
N ARG A 291 -7.90 5.19 3.28
CA ARG A 291 -8.45 6.52 3.55
C ARG A 291 -8.70 7.25 2.24
N VAL A 292 -9.85 7.03 1.65
CA VAL A 292 -10.30 7.64 0.39
C VAL A 292 -11.73 8.15 0.56
N ALA A 293 -11.89 9.45 0.75
CA ALA A 293 -13.19 10.07 1.03
C ALA A 293 -14.07 10.18 -0.22
N LYS A 294 -13.46 10.36 -1.40
CA LYS A 294 -14.14 10.47 -2.70
C LYS A 294 -13.69 9.35 -3.65
N PRO A 295 -14.17 8.11 -3.47
CA PRO A 295 -13.71 6.96 -4.22
C PRO A 295 -14.16 7.01 -5.68
N ILE A 296 -13.23 7.20 -6.60
CA ILE A 296 -13.48 7.33 -8.05
C ILE A 296 -14.15 6.07 -8.62
N TYR A 297 -13.75 4.88 -8.16
CA TYR A 297 -14.36 3.60 -8.56
C TYR A 297 -15.53 3.18 -7.66
N GLY A 298 -16.04 4.06 -6.80
CA GLY A 298 -17.02 3.70 -5.79
C GLY A 298 -18.36 3.22 -6.37
N ALA A 299 -18.86 3.85 -7.43
CA ALA A 299 -20.08 3.39 -8.11
C ALA A 299 -19.90 2.01 -8.76
N LEU A 300 -18.73 1.75 -9.34
CA LEU A 300 -18.39 0.45 -9.94
C LEU A 300 -18.23 -0.64 -8.85
N ALA A 301 -17.65 -0.29 -7.72
CA ALA A 301 -17.57 -1.20 -6.56
C ALA A 301 -18.97 -1.55 -6.01
N LEU A 302 -19.84 -0.56 -5.84
CA LEU A 302 -21.23 -0.78 -5.43
C LEU A 302 -21.97 -1.70 -6.40
N ARG A 303 -21.80 -1.49 -7.70
CA ARG A 303 -22.36 -2.38 -8.72
C ARG A 303 -21.82 -3.80 -8.61
N ALA A 304 -20.49 -3.96 -8.51
CA ALA A 304 -19.85 -5.27 -8.38
C ALA A 304 -20.33 -6.02 -7.11
N LEU A 305 -20.51 -5.32 -5.99
CA LEU A 305 -21.10 -5.90 -4.77
C LEU A 305 -22.52 -6.41 -5.02
N LYS A 306 -23.38 -5.60 -5.63
CA LYS A 306 -24.76 -5.99 -5.96
C LYS A 306 -24.80 -7.16 -6.95
N ASP A 307 -24.01 -7.10 -8.01
CA ASP A 307 -23.97 -8.13 -9.07
C ASP A 307 -23.39 -9.47 -8.56
N SER A 308 -22.49 -9.43 -7.58
CA SER A 308 -21.95 -10.65 -6.94
C SER A 308 -22.86 -11.24 -5.87
N GLY A 309 -23.94 -10.57 -5.48
CA GLY A 309 -24.73 -10.92 -4.28
C GLY A 309 -23.92 -10.78 -3.00
N GLY A 310 -22.96 -9.87 -3.02
CA GLY A 310 -22.04 -9.59 -1.93
C GLY A 310 -22.49 -8.46 -1.02
N TYR A 311 -21.58 -7.96 -0.16
CA TYR A 311 -21.87 -6.97 0.85
C TYR A 311 -20.75 -5.96 1.03
N ALA A 312 -21.09 -4.77 1.53
CA ALA A 312 -20.14 -3.80 2.03
C ALA A 312 -20.29 -3.64 3.55
N VAL A 313 -19.18 -3.66 4.27
CA VAL A 313 -19.14 -3.48 5.72
C VAL A 313 -18.04 -2.51 6.11
N SER A 314 -18.11 -1.98 7.33
CA SER A 314 -17.02 -1.20 7.94
C SER A 314 -16.55 -1.86 9.22
N VAL A 315 -15.28 -1.60 9.56
CA VAL A 315 -14.61 -2.05 10.78
C VAL A 315 -13.84 -0.90 11.39
N SER A 316 -13.68 -0.89 12.72
CA SER A 316 -12.92 0.14 13.41
C SER A 316 -11.40 -0.06 13.26
N ASP A 317 -10.62 0.97 13.55
CA ASP A 317 -9.16 0.90 13.55
C ASP A 317 -8.65 -0.11 14.57
N GLU A 318 -9.26 -0.18 15.77
CA GLU A 318 -8.93 -1.16 16.80
C GLU A 318 -9.17 -2.59 16.34
N GLU A 319 -10.28 -2.85 15.63
CA GLU A 319 -10.58 -4.18 15.07
C GLU A 319 -9.55 -4.58 14.01
N MET A 320 -9.14 -3.64 13.12
CA MET A 320 -8.10 -3.89 12.12
C MET A 320 -6.74 -4.19 12.77
N ILE A 321 -6.32 -3.39 13.75
CA ILE A 321 -5.06 -3.58 14.48
C ILE A 321 -5.09 -4.90 15.26
N SER A 322 -6.20 -5.23 15.91
CA SER A 322 -6.38 -6.51 16.62
C SER A 322 -6.27 -7.70 15.67
N ALA A 323 -6.95 -7.64 14.52
CA ALA A 323 -6.89 -8.69 13.51
C ALA A 323 -5.47 -8.85 12.95
N GLY A 324 -4.74 -7.75 12.68
CA GLY A 324 -3.34 -7.78 12.24
C GLY A 324 -2.42 -8.47 13.27
N LYS A 325 -2.62 -8.22 14.57
CA LYS A 325 -1.89 -8.91 15.66
C LYS A 325 -2.21 -10.41 15.70
N GLU A 326 -3.46 -10.79 15.49
CA GLU A 326 -3.86 -12.21 15.43
C GLU A 326 -3.28 -12.92 14.21
N MET A 327 -3.35 -12.30 13.03
CA MET A 327 -2.72 -12.82 11.81
C MET A 327 -1.22 -13.08 12.02
N ALA A 328 -0.52 -12.12 12.61
CA ALA A 328 0.90 -12.29 12.94
C ALA A 328 1.16 -13.40 13.94
N LYS A 329 0.35 -13.50 15.02
CA LYS A 329 0.51 -14.48 16.09
C LYS A 329 0.12 -15.90 15.67
N LEU A 330 -0.92 -16.04 14.88
CA LEU A 330 -1.50 -17.33 14.53
C LEU A 330 -0.98 -17.88 13.22
N GLU A 331 -0.72 -17.03 12.22
CA GLU A 331 -0.34 -17.44 10.87
C GLU A 331 1.05 -16.93 10.43
N GLY A 332 1.71 -16.08 11.22
CA GLY A 332 3.02 -15.51 10.87
C GLY A 332 2.97 -14.45 9.78
N ILE A 333 1.78 -13.89 9.49
CA ILE A 333 1.59 -12.87 8.46
C ILE A 333 1.50 -11.50 9.12
N PHE A 334 2.49 -10.64 8.84
CA PHE A 334 2.50 -9.26 9.31
C PHE A 334 1.88 -8.35 8.25
N ALA A 335 0.62 -7.98 8.45
CA ALA A 335 -0.19 -7.17 7.55
C ALA A 335 -0.33 -5.72 8.03
N GLU A 336 -0.39 -4.75 7.11
CA GLU A 336 -0.80 -3.37 7.47
C GLU A 336 -2.29 -3.33 7.90
N PRO A 337 -2.78 -2.29 8.63
CA PRO A 337 -4.16 -2.23 9.11
C PRO A 337 -5.19 -2.44 8.00
N ALA A 338 -5.04 -1.78 6.86
CA ALA A 338 -5.90 -1.97 5.69
C ALA A 338 -5.95 -3.41 5.21
N SER A 339 -4.82 -4.13 5.26
CA SER A 339 -4.72 -5.53 4.83
C SER A 339 -5.31 -6.50 5.85
N ALA A 340 -5.45 -6.09 7.10
CA ALA A 340 -6.10 -6.87 8.15
C ALA A 340 -7.62 -6.66 8.21
N ALA A 341 -8.15 -5.61 7.57
CA ALA A 341 -9.58 -5.31 7.54
C ALA A 341 -10.47 -6.49 7.10
N PRO A 342 -10.11 -7.29 6.07
CA PRO A 342 -10.88 -8.47 5.69
C PRO A 342 -11.04 -9.47 6.83
N VAL A 343 -9.96 -9.73 7.56
CA VAL A 343 -9.97 -10.64 8.72
C VAL A 343 -10.74 -10.04 9.89
N ALA A 344 -10.62 -8.74 10.14
CA ALA A 344 -11.41 -8.04 11.16
C ALA A 344 -12.91 -8.19 10.90
N SER A 345 -13.33 -8.04 9.64
CA SER A 345 -14.73 -8.14 9.24
C SER A 345 -15.37 -9.50 9.53
N LEU A 346 -14.59 -10.59 9.52
CA LEU A 346 -15.08 -11.95 9.86
C LEU A 346 -15.60 -12.06 11.30
N LYS A 347 -15.24 -11.14 12.18
CA LYS A 347 -15.73 -11.11 13.57
C LYS A 347 -17.03 -10.36 13.73
N THR A 348 -17.42 -9.54 12.75
CA THR A 348 -18.67 -8.78 12.85
C THR A 348 -19.88 -9.70 12.79
N ALA A 349 -20.90 -9.42 13.60
CA ALA A 349 -22.13 -10.23 13.67
C ALA A 349 -22.80 -10.35 12.30
N HIS A 350 -22.76 -9.27 11.51
CA HIS A 350 -23.34 -9.24 10.17
C HIS A 350 -22.64 -10.24 9.23
N VAL A 351 -21.31 -10.18 9.10
CA VAL A 351 -20.57 -11.10 8.22
C VAL A 351 -20.71 -12.55 8.68
N ARG A 352 -20.73 -12.79 10.00
CA ARG A 352 -20.96 -14.12 10.55
C ARG A 352 -22.34 -14.69 10.23
N SER A 353 -23.35 -13.87 10.06
CA SER A 353 -24.68 -14.33 9.65
C SER A 353 -24.78 -14.67 8.17
N LEU A 354 -23.85 -14.18 7.33
CA LEU A 354 -23.82 -14.39 5.89
C LEU A 354 -22.98 -15.60 5.46
N ILE A 355 -21.92 -15.88 6.21
CA ILE A 355 -20.93 -16.90 5.85
C ILE A 355 -21.13 -18.13 6.73
N ASP A 356 -21.53 -19.23 6.10
CA ASP A 356 -21.55 -20.54 6.75
C ASP A 356 -20.11 -21.02 7.02
N GLY A 357 -19.88 -21.69 8.15
CA GLY A 357 -18.56 -22.22 8.52
C GLY A 357 -17.93 -23.16 7.50
N GLY A 358 -18.76 -23.88 6.73
CA GLY A 358 -18.30 -24.75 5.64
C GLY A 358 -17.93 -24.07 4.33
N HIS A 359 -18.24 -22.77 4.17
CA HIS A 359 -17.89 -22.02 2.97
C HIS A 359 -16.37 -21.87 2.79
N ASN A 360 -15.96 -21.86 1.52
CA ASN A 360 -14.59 -21.56 1.11
C ASN A 360 -14.39 -20.04 1.06
N VAL A 361 -13.71 -19.48 2.05
CA VAL A 361 -13.54 -18.05 2.26
C VAL A 361 -12.09 -17.63 1.99
N VAL A 362 -11.90 -16.62 1.15
CA VAL A 362 -10.59 -16.02 0.86
C VAL A 362 -10.56 -14.59 1.36
N CYS A 363 -9.63 -14.27 2.27
CA CYS A 363 -9.28 -12.91 2.66
C CYS A 363 -8.04 -12.44 1.89
N LEU A 364 -8.13 -11.28 1.23
CA LEU A 364 -7.02 -10.68 0.50
C LEU A 364 -6.15 -9.84 1.45
N VAL A 365 -4.89 -10.25 1.64
CA VAL A 365 -3.88 -9.52 2.41
C VAL A 365 -3.06 -8.68 1.43
N THR A 366 -3.37 -7.40 1.32
CA THR A 366 -2.90 -6.56 0.21
C THR A 366 -1.48 -6.05 0.34
N SER A 367 -0.97 -5.86 1.56
CA SER A 367 0.36 -5.27 1.81
C SER A 367 0.92 -5.65 3.19
N SER A 368 2.25 -5.57 3.31
CA SER A 368 2.99 -5.88 4.54
C SER A 368 2.87 -4.77 5.59
N GLY A 369 2.80 -5.16 6.86
CA GLY A 369 2.86 -4.26 8.01
C GLY A 369 4.20 -3.53 8.19
N LEU A 370 5.26 -3.97 7.51
CA LEU A 370 6.54 -3.25 7.49
C LEU A 370 6.45 -1.87 6.83
N LYS A 371 5.38 -1.59 6.11
CA LYS A 371 5.15 -0.32 5.40
C LYS A 371 4.29 0.67 6.20
N ALA A 372 3.77 0.27 7.38
CA ALA A 372 2.89 1.08 8.23
C ALA A 372 3.61 1.44 9.53
N ASP A 373 3.99 2.70 9.69
CA ASP A 373 4.73 3.20 10.88
C ASP A 373 3.86 3.15 12.14
N ASP A 374 2.56 3.31 12.01
CA ASP A 374 1.61 3.36 13.13
C ASP A 374 1.49 2.05 13.88
N ILE A 375 1.63 0.91 13.22
CA ILE A 375 1.71 -0.40 13.90
C ILE A 375 2.94 -0.45 14.81
N LEU A 376 4.09 0.02 14.34
CA LEU A 376 5.32 0.03 15.14
C LEU A 376 5.16 0.93 16.35
N SER A 377 4.54 2.10 16.19
CA SER A 377 4.27 3.04 17.29
C SER A 377 3.25 2.49 18.29
N SER A 378 2.19 1.83 17.83
CA SER A 378 1.16 1.22 18.69
C SER A 378 1.70 0.00 19.48
N LEU A 379 2.58 -0.79 18.88
CA LEU A 379 3.26 -1.91 19.54
C LEU A 379 4.28 -1.44 20.59
N THR A 380 4.90 -0.27 20.37
CA THR A 380 5.90 0.30 21.29
C THR A 380 5.27 1.07 22.44
N LYS A 381 4.03 1.56 22.34
CA LYS A 381 3.29 2.19 23.46
C LYS A 381 3.10 1.22 24.65
N HIS A 382 3.09 -0.10 24.42
CA HIS A 382 2.89 -1.13 25.45
C HIS A 382 4.14 -1.93 25.84
N ARG A 383 5.27 -1.70 25.19
CA ARG A 383 6.56 -2.24 25.58
C ARG A 383 7.55 -1.11 25.82
N LYS A 384 8.27 -1.16 26.92
CA LYS A 384 9.53 -0.42 27.11
C LYS A 384 10.60 -1.01 26.16
N ALA A 385 10.34 -1.01 24.85
CA ALA A 385 11.37 -1.29 23.84
C ALA A 385 12.27 -0.05 23.73
N PRO A 386 13.58 -0.18 23.67
CA PRO A 386 14.44 0.97 23.43
C PRO A 386 14.05 1.56 22.09
N ARG A 387 13.46 2.76 22.11
CA ARG A 387 13.09 3.52 20.93
C ARG A 387 14.33 3.68 20.04
N LEU A 388 14.22 3.49 18.72
CA LEU A 388 15.27 3.88 17.78
C LEU A 388 15.63 5.38 17.99
N GLY A 389 14.66 6.21 18.39
CA GLY A 389 14.88 7.56 18.90
C GLY A 389 15.59 7.64 20.25
N SER A 390 15.64 6.54 21.06
CA SER A 390 16.34 6.61 22.35
C SER A 390 17.85 6.70 22.22
N ARG A 391 18.44 6.18 21.12
CA ARG A 391 19.87 6.35 20.85
C ARG A 391 20.21 7.77 20.40
N LEU A 392 19.34 8.42 19.60
CA LEU A 392 19.49 9.82 19.25
C LEU A 392 19.21 10.72 20.47
N ALA A 393 18.10 10.50 21.16
CA ALA A 393 17.74 11.22 22.38
C ALA A 393 18.81 11.06 23.49
N THR A 394 19.41 9.88 23.62
CA THR A 394 20.49 9.64 24.57
C THR A 394 21.76 10.40 24.17
N LYS A 395 22.15 10.39 22.90
CA LYS A 395 23.31 11.14 22.41
C LYS A 395 23.11 12.66 22.49
N GLU A 396 21.91 13.12 22.16
CA GLU A 396 21.51 14.52 22.33
C GLU A 396 21.62 14.93 23.80
N ARG A 397 21.05 14.15 24.72
CA ARG A 397 21.10 14.42 26.17
C ARG A 397 22.55 14.43 26.68
N ILE A 398 23.40 13.50 26.26
CA ILE A 398 24.82 13.49 26.57
C ILE A 398 25.52 14.73 25.99
N LEU A 399 25.23 15.10 24.75
CA LEU A 399 25.83 16.25 24.08
C LEU A 399 25.41 17.57 24.76
N ARG A 400 24.14 17.71 25.16
CA ARG A 400 23.64 18.87 25.93
C ARG A 400 24.28 18.98 27.30
N GLU A 401 24.48 17.85 28.01
CA GLU A 401 25.17 17.82 29.31
C GLU A 401 26.62 18.30 29.20
N ILE A 402 27.35 17.85 28.14
CA ILE A 402 28.70 18.29 27.90
C ILE A 402 28.74 19.75 27.45
N ALA A 403 27.69 20.26 26.79
CA ALA A 403 27.60 21.65 26.34
C ALA A 403 27.38 22.65 27.49
N GLN A 404 26.77 22.21 28.60
CA GLN A 404 26.60 23.07 29.79
C GLN A 404 27.94 23.41 30.46
N GLN A 405 28.80 22.40 30.62
CA GLN A 405 30.14 22.58 31.16
C GLN A 405 31.04 21.41 30.80
N PRO A 406 32.39 21.63 30.65
CA PRO A 406 33.35 20.55 30.48
C PRO A 406 33.21 19.50 31.59
N THR A 407 33.11 18.24 31.20
CA THR A 407 32.81 17.18 32.17
C THR A 407 33.50 15.86 31.82
N TYR A 408 33.35 14.83 32.60
CA TYR A 408 33.97 13.52 32.37
C TYR A 408 32.92 12.37 32.39
N GLY A 409 33.20 11.27 31.72
CA GLY A 409 32.22 10.21 31.44
C GLY A 409 31.51 9.64 32.67
N TYR A 410 32.17 9.54 33.82
CA TYR A 410 31.52 9.09 35.07
C TYR A 410 30.54 10.13 35.62
N ALA A 411 30.83 11.44 35.48
CA ALA A 411 29.88 12.48 35.93
C ALA A 411 28.59 12.45 35.06
N ILE A 412 28.75 12.29 33.75
CA ILE A 412 27.62 12.12 32.82
C ILE A 412 26.77 10.89 33.19
N TRP A 413 27.41 9.75 33.46
CA TRP A 413 26.71 8.55 33.91
C TRP A 413 25.89 8.79 35.18
N LYS A 414 26.45 9.52 36.15
CA LYS A 414 25.80 9.86 37.40
C LYS A 414 24.64 10.83 37.21
N SER A 415 24.77 11.86 36.36
CA SER A 415 23.70 12.83 36.07
C SER A 415 22.53 12.19 35.33
N MET A 416 22.78 11.12 34.55
CA MET A 416 21.75 10.37 33.84
C MET A 416 20.96 9.38 34.71
N GLY A 417 21.16 9.39 36.05
CA GLY A 417 20.33 8.63 36.98
C GLY A 417 20.43 7.11 36.88
N SER A 418 21.54 6.57 36.40
CA SER A 418 21.80 5.13 36.23
C SER A 418 20.81 4.42 35.30
N GLU A 419 20.13 5.13 34.39
CA GLU A 419 19.24 4.55 33.38
C GLU A 419 19.97 3.63 32.39
N MET A 420 21.29 3.70 32.34
CA MET A 420 22.17 2.86 31.52
C MET A 420 23.46 2.48 32.25
N THR A 421 24.14 1.44 31.76
CA THR A 421 25.43 1.03 32.32
C THR A 421 26.53 2.06 32.00
N LEU A 422 27.53 2.16 32.86
CA LEU A 422 28.70 3.01 32.63
C LEU A 422 29.39 2.70 31.28
N GLY A 423 29.49 1.42 30.93
CA GLY A 423 30.05 0.98 29.65
C GLY A 423 29.26 1.51 28.44
N ALA A 424 27.92 1.55 28.52
CA ALA A 424 27.06 2.10 27.45
C ALA A 424 27.27 3.63 27.29
N VAL A 425 27.46 4.37 28.38
CA VAL A 425 27.82 5.80 28.30
C VAL A 425 29.14 6.01 27.55
N TYR A 426 30.18 5.25 27.91
CA TYR A 426 31.46 5.35 27.21
C TYR A 426 31.39 4.97 25.74
N GLN A 427 30.51 4.01 25.37
CA GLN A 427 30.27 3.66 23.97
C GLN A 427 29.64 4.83 23.20
N HIS A 428 28.69 5.55 23.80
CA HIS A 428 28.10 6.76 23.21
C HIS A 428 29.11 7.91 23.10
N LEU A 429 29.95 8.09 24.12
CA LEU A 429 31.01 9.11 24.11
C LEU A 429 32.04 8.85 23.00
N ASN A 430 32.47 7.60 22.82
CA ASN A 430 33.41 7.24 21.75
C ASN A 430 32.79 7.48 20.36
N ASP A 431 31.49 7.20 20.18
CA ASP A 431 30.80 7.45 18.92
C ASP A 431 30.65 8.97 18.66
N LEU A 432 30.32 9.78 19.66
CA LEU A 432 30.28 11.24 19.55
C LEU A 432 31.65 11.84 19.22
N GLU A 433 32.72 11.33 19.85
CA GLU A 433 34.10 11.75 19.62
C GLU A 433 34.57 11.35 18.21
N SER A 434 34.27 10.13 17.76
CA SER A 434 34.61 9.65 16.40
C SER A 434 33.90 10.45 15.29
N ARG A 435 32.73 11.01 15.58
CA ARG A 435 32.00 11.92 14.69
C ARG A 435 32.46 13.37 14.77
N GLY A 436 33.41 13.68 15.66
CA GLY A 436 33.92 15.02 15.86
C GLY A 436 32.90 15.99 16.48
N LEU A 437 31.91 15.48 17.26
CA LEU A 437 30.90 16.30 17.94
C LEU A 437 31.38 16.72 19.34
N ILE A 438 32.24 15.93 19.94
CA ILE A 438 32.98 16.27 21.17
C ILE A 438 34.47 16.04 20.95
N SER A 439 35.26 16.73 21.73
CA SER A 439 36.72 16.53 21.86
C SER A 439 37.05 16.17 23.29
N SER A 440 38.20 15.54 23.49
CA SER A 440 38.68 15.19 24.81
C SER A 440 40.09 15.70 25.05
N THR A 441 40.32 16.21 26.25
CA THR A 441 41.65 16.61 26.73
C THR A 441 41.99 15.86 28.02
N VAL A 442 43.25 15.47 28.17
CA VAL A 442 43.70 14.79 29.41
C VAL A 442 44.17 15.86 30.41
N SER A 443 43.44 15.97 31.52
CA SER A 443 43.82 16.86 32.63
C SER A 443 44.09 15.97 33.87
N GLY A 444 45.37 15.80 34.19
CA GLY A 444 45.84 14.93 35.24
C GLY A 444 45.47 13.45 34.95
N LYS A 445 44.72 12.80 35.85
CA LYS A 445 44.26 11.42 35.67
C LYS A 445 42.87 11.29 35.04
N ARG A 446 42.26 12.39 34.58
CA ARG A 446 40.89 12.41 34.04
C ARG A 446 40.87 12.87 32.58
N LYS A 447 40.00 12.25 31.78
CA LYS A 447 39.68 12.64 30.43
C LYS A 447 38.48 13.60 30.49
N VAL A 448 38.72 14.89 30.23
CA VAL A 448 37.71 15.95 30.21
C VAL A 448 37.16 16.06 28.79
N LEU A 449 35.85 16.13 28.67
CA LEU A 449 35.11 16.17 27.42
C LEU A 449 34.51 17.56 27.20
N GLU A 450 34.62 18.07 25.98
CA GLU A 450 34.09 19.36 25.56
C GLU A 450 33.37 19.23 24.22
N VAL A 451 32.34 20.05 24.00
CA VAL A 451 31.60 20.08 22.72
C VAL A 451 32.39 20.90 21.70
N THR A 452 32.57 20.37 20.51
CA THR A 452 33.21 21.07 19.38
C THR A 452 32.24 22.05 18.73
N ASP A 453 32.77 22.96 17.86
CA ASP A 453 31.89 23.86 17.06
C ASP A 453 30.90 23.09 16.15
N ARG A 454 31.32 21.91 15.69
CA ARG A 454 30.42 21.01 14.96
C ARG A 454 29.32 20.47 15.85
N GLY A 455 29.62 20.10 17.09
CA GLY A 455 28.65 19.64 18.08
C GLY A 455 27.67 20.75 18.46
N ARG A 456 28.12 22.00 18.60
CA ARG A 456 27.23 23.15 18.86
C ARG A 456 26.24 23.39 17.74
N ARG A 457 26.70 23.39 16.48
CA ARG A 457 25.81 23.50 15.31
C ARG A 457 24.78 22.39 15.21
N VAL A 458 25.13 21.17 15.64
CA VAL A 458 24.15 20.06 15.70
C VAL A 458 23.10 20.31 16.76
N LEU A 459 23.46 20.84 17.93
CA LEU A 459 22.50 21.19 18.97
C LEU A 459 21.56 22.33 18.53
N GLU A 460 22.10 23.37 17.89
CA GLU A 460 21.31 24.48 17.30
C GLU A 460 20.30 23.97 16.27
N ALA A 461 20.73 23.10 15.37
CA ALA A 461 19.83 22.49 14.38
C ALA A 461 18.73 21.59 15.01
N LEU A 462 19.04 20.92 16.13
CA LEU A 462 18.05 20.15 16.88
C LEU A 462 17.07 21.06 17.62
N ASP A 463 17.52 22.21 18.13
CA ASP A 463 16.66 23.21 18.76
C ASP A 463 15.73 23.85 17.72
N ASP A 464 16.22 24.20 16.53
CA ASP A 464 15.43 24.72 15.44
C ASP A 464 14.35 23.72 14.98
N LEU A 465 14.70 22.43 14.91
CA LEU A 465 13.72 21.36 14.60
C LEU A 465 12.65 21.19 15.68
N GLN A 466 13.01 21.39 16.97
CA GLN A 466 12.03 21.31 18.07
C GLN A 466 11.05 22.52 18.09
N VAL A 467 11.45 23.64 17.54
CA VAL A 467 10.57 24.84 17.40
C VAL A 467 9.61 24.69 16.21
N LEU A 468 9.96 23.85 15.23
CA LEU A 468 9.18 23.60 14.01
C LEU A 468 8.20 22.40 14.15
N LEU A 469 8.32 21.61 15.22
CA LEU A 469 7.47 20.46 15.57
C LEU A 469 6.56 20.79 16.75
#